data_8594e75e4371980e4ada585fb81a315d
#
_entry.id   8594e75e4371980e4ada585fb81a315d
#
_cell.length_a   1.000
_cell.length_b   1.000
_cell.length_c   1.000
_cell.angle_alpha   90.00
_cell.angle_beta   90.00
_cell.angle_gamma   90.00
#
_symmetry.space_group_name_H-M   'P 1'
#
loop_
_entity.id
_entity.type
_entity.pdbx_description
1 polymer ?
#
loop_
_entity_poly.entity_id
_entity_poly.type
_entity_poly.pdbx_seq_one_letter_code
_entity_poly.pdbx_strand_id
1 'polypeptide(L)'
;MEKFSDIDAWVFDLDNTLYPAQHNLFAQVDKRMTAFIQDALSVSREEAYRLQKDYLRDYGTTLAGLMNRHNMTPDAFLDFVHDIDVSGLSPDPALRDMIDALPGRKFIFTNGTQDHATRVAKRLGISDLFHDIFDIVSANYVPKPNAQIYPDMLAQFGIEAGRSAFFEDMARNLPPARALGMTTVLLREPDTPDYGGPVGDEHIDHHAPNVKEILARILDHLGG
;
A
#
# COMPACT_ATOMS: atom_id res chain seq x y z
N MET A 1 -4.81 -8.85 20.17
CA MET A 1 -3.59 -8.06 20.51
C MET A 1 -2.39 -8.98 20.80
N GLU A 2 -2.57 -10.16 21.43
CA GLU A 2 -1.47 -11.10 21.76
C GLU A 2 -0.50 -11.38 20.59
N LYS A 3 -0.99 -11.43 19.34
CA LYS A 3 -0.14 -11.65 18.16
C LYS A 3 0.95 -10.60 17.97
N PHE A 4 0.81 -9.40 18.52
CA PHE A 4 1.79 -8.33 18.35
C PHE A 4 2.98 -8.41 19.30
N SER A 5 2.90 -9.24 20.38
CA SER A 5 3.97 -9.36 21.38
C SER A 5 5.28 -9.92 20.79
N ASP A 6 5.20 -10.74 19.76
CA ASP A 6 6.35 -11.37 19.11
C ASP A 6 6.77 -10.71 17.80
N ILE A 7 6.11 -9.61 17.43
CA ILE A 7 6.40 -8.88 16.16
C ILE A 7 7.64 -8.01 16.33
N ASP A 8 8.58 -8.17 15.41
CA ASP A 8 9.79 -7.34 15.29
C ASP A 8 9.97 -6.72 13.90
N ALA A 9 9.02 -6.97 13.00
CA ALA A 9 9.00 -6.39 11.66
C ALA A 9 7.60 -5.85 11.30
N TRP A 10 7.51 -4.56 11.01
CA TRP A 10 6.28 -3.84 10.74
C TRP A 10 6.26 -3.39 9.29
N VAL A 11 5.42 -4.00 8.48
CA VAL A 11 5.31 -3.74 7.04
C VAL A 11 4.04 -2.94 6.79
N PHE A 12 4.18 -1.79 6.17
CA PHE A 12 3.07 -0.90 5.86
C PHE A 12 2.91 -0.76 4.34
N ASP A 13 1.69 -0.87 3.86
CA ASP A 13 1.37 -0.23 2.59
C ASP A 13 1.49 1.30 2.74
N LEU A 14 1.48 2.02 1.64
CA LEU A 14 1.70 3.45 1.62
C LEU A 14 0.39 4.24 1.48
N ASP A 15 -0.22 4.11 0.29
CA ASP A 15 -1.31 4.99 -0.15
C ASP A 15 -2.62 4.63 0.56
N ASN A 16 -3.24 5.61 1.23
CA ASN A 16 -4.40 5.46 2.12
C ASN A 16 -4.16 4.59 3.37
N THR A 17 -2.93 4.14 3.60
CA THR A 17 -2.50 3.39 4.79
C THR A 17 -1.74 4.29 5.76
N LEU A 18 -0.59 4.89 5.34
CA LEU A 18 0.20 5.80 6.18
C LEU A 18 -0.37 7.22 6.25
N TYR A 19 -1.30 7.55 5.40
CA TYR A 19 -2.10 8.77 5.45
C TYR A 19 -3.54 8.45 5.05
N PRO A 20 -4.55 9.13 5.61
CA PRO A 20 -5.94 8.84 5.30
C PRO A 20 -6.35 9.31 3.90
N ALA A 21 -7.28 8.58 3.28
CA ALA A 21 -7.78 8.85 1.93
C ALA A 21 -8.37 10.28 1.75
N GLN A 22 -8.82 10.91 2.84
CA GLN A 22 -9.34 12.29 2.86
C GLN A 22 -8.34 13.35 2.39
N HIS A 23 -7.03 13.06 2.39
CA HIS A 23 -6.03 13.95 1.80
C HIS A 23 -6.09 14.00 0.26
N ASN A 24 -6.92 13.16 -0.37
CA ASN A 24 -7.14 13.11 -1.82
C ASN A 24 -5.85 12.96 -2.66
N LEU A 25 -4.77 12.46 -2.07
CA LEU A 25 -3.52 12.28 -2.77
C LEU A 25 -3.66 11.20 -3.86
N PHE A 26 -4.20 10.05 -3.48
CA PHE A 26 -4.46 8.98 -4.44
C PHE A 26 -5.48 9.38 -5.52
N ALA A 27 -6.40 10.29 -5.22
CA ALA A 27 -7.33 10.83 -6.22
C ALA A 27 -6.62 11.61 -7.36
N GLN A 28 -5.44 12.19 -7.09
CA GLN A 28 -4.62 12.79 -8.15
C GLN A 28 -4.02 11.69 -9.03
N VAL A 29 -3.47 10.63 -8.43
CA VAL A 29 -2.95 9.46 -9.16
C VAL A 29 -4.05 8.84 -10.03
N ASP A 30 -5.24 8.63 -9.47
CA ASP A 30 -6.40 8.05 -10.17
C ASP A 30 -6.79 8.88 -11.42
N LYS A 31 -6.83 10.21 -11.30
CA LYS A 31 -7.09 11.11 -12.43
C LYS A 31 -6.00 11.05 -13.49
N ARG A 32 -4.73 10.97 -13.08
CA ARG A 32 -3.60 10.89 -14.00
C ARG A 32 -3.56 9.55 -14.71
N MET A 33 -3.94 8.44 -14.05
CA MET A 33 -4.12 7.13 -14.70
C MET A 33 -5.15 7.22 -15.85
N THR A 34 -6.32 7.82 -15.57
CA THR A 34 -7.35 8.04 -16.62
C THR A 34 -6.80 8.88 -17.78
N ALA A 35 -6.11 9.99 -17.49
CA ALA A 35 -5.54 10.87 -18.50
C ALA A 35 -4.48 10.15 -19.35
N PHE A 36 -3.60 9.39 -18.72
CA PHE A 36 -2.59 8.60 -19.42
C PHE A 36 -3.23 7.59 -20.39
N ILE A 37 -4.25 6.84 -19.94
CA ILE A 37 -4.96 5.87 -20.81
C ILE A 37 -5.63 6.58 -21.98
N GLN A 38 -6.26 7.73 -21.73
CA GLN A 38 -6.92 8.53 -22.76
C GLN A 38 -5.95 8.91 -23.88
N ASP A 39 -4.80 9.43 -23.52
CA ASP A 39 -3.78 9.87 -24.47
C ASP A 39 -3.11 8.67 -25.17
N ALA A 40 -2.69 7.66 -24.42
CA ALA A 40 -1.96 6.52 -24.93
C ALA A 40 -2.78 5.62 -25.86
N LEU A 41 -4.09 5.47 -25.59
CA LEU A 41 -4.99 4.63 -26.39
C LEU A 41 -5.90 5.43 -27.33
N SER A 42 -5.84 6.76 -27.30
CA SER A 42 -6.69 7.66 -28.11
C SER A 42 -8.19 7.37 -27.93
N VAL A 43 -8.62 7.15 -26.69
CA VAL A 43 -10.02 6.86 -26.32
C VAL A 43 -10.67 8.04 -25.59
N SER A 44 -12.02 8.00 -25.43
CA SER A 44 -12.70 9.01 -24.63
C SER A 44 -12.32 8.88 -23.13
N ARG A 45 -12.57 9.95 -22.36
CA ARG A 45 -12.33 9.92 -20.91
C ARG A 45 -13.14 8.85 -20.19
N GLU A 46 -14.39 8.67 -20.60
CA GLU A 46 -15.31 7.66 -20.04
C GLU A 46 -14.76 6.25 -20.29
N GLU A 47 -14.31 6.00 -21.51
CA GLU A 47 -13.71 4.73 -21.89
C GLU A 47 -12.38 4.49 -21.16
N ALA A 48 -11.52 5.50 -21.06
CA ALA A 48 -10.27 5.43 -20.30
C ALA A 48 -10.51 5.10 -18.82
N TYR A 49 -11.49 5.74 -18.19
CA TYR A 49 -11.86 5.45 -16.81
C TYR A 49 -12.41 4.02 -16.65
N ARG A 50 -13.25 3.56 -17.58
CA ARG A 50 -13.74 2.18 -17.58
C ARG A 50 -12.60 1.17 -17.69
N LEU A 51 -11.69 1.36 -18.64
CA LEU A 51 -10.51 0.52 -18.82
C LEU A 51 -9.62 0.50 -17.57
N GLN A 52 -9.40 1.65 -16.94
CA GLN A 52 -8.65 1.76 -15.69
C GLN A 52 -9.24 0.86 -14.60
N LYS A 53 -10.56 0.89 -14.40
CA LYS A 53 -11.24 0.09 -13.37
C LYS A 53 -11.29 -1.40 -13.74
N ASP A 54 -11.50 -1.72 -15.00
CA ASP A 54 -11.44 -3.10 -15.49
C ASP A 54 -10.05 -3.69 -15.28
N TYR A 55 -8.98 -2.94 -15.60
CA TYR A 55 -7.61 -3.42 -15.39
C TYR A 55 -7.25 -3.59 -13.91
N LEU A 56 -7.69 -2.67 -13.05
CA LEU A 56 -7.52 -2.84 -11.60
C LEU A 56 -8.18 -4.13 -11.10
N ARG A 57 -9.40 -4.42 -11.58
CA ARG A 57 -10.14 -5.63 -11.19
C ARG A 57 -9.50 -6.91 -11.72
N ASP A 58 -9.13 -6.92 -13.02
CA ASP A 58 -8.77 -8.14 -13.74
C ASP A 58 -7.26 -8.48 -13.63
N TYR A 59 -6.42 -7.49 -13.41
CA TYR A 59 -4.94 -7.62 -13.38
C TYR A 59 -4.28 -7.17 -12.09
N GLY A 60 -5.05 -6.68 -11.13
CA GLY A 60 -4.53 -6.21 -9.85
C GLY A 60 -4.13 -4.73 -9.83
N THR A 61 -3.63 -4.20 -10.95
CA THR A 61 -3.39 -2.75 -11.15
C THR A 61 -3.70 -2.34 -12.58
N THR A 62 -3.93 -1.04 -12.76
CA THR A 62 -4.06 -0.42 -14.10
C THR A 62 -2.81 -0.66 -14.95
N LEU A 63 -1.62 -0.53 -14.36
CA LEU A 63 -0.34 -0.77 -15.04
C LEU A 63 -0.25 -2.20 -15.57
N ALA A 64 -0.55 -3.20 -14.74
CA ALA A 64 -0.49 -4.60 -15.16
C ALA A 64 -1.43 -4.88 -16.35
N GLY A 65 -2.63 -4.27 -16.34
CA GLY A 65 -3.54 -4.34 -17.49
C GLY A 65 -2.98 -3.71 -18.76
N LEU A 66 -2.39 -2.52 -18.66
CA LEU A 66 -1.75 -1.83 -19.78
C LEU A 66 -0.57 -2.61 -20.37
N MET A 67 0.28 -3.17 -19.51
CA MET A 67 1.39 -4.02 -19.93
C MET A 67 0.90 -5.28 -20.67
N ASN A 68 -0.08 -5.98 -20.10
CA ASN A 68 -0.60 -7.23 -20.67
C ASN A 68 -1.41 -7.05 -21.95
N ARG A 69 -2.19 -5.98 -22.06
CA ARG A 69 -3.13 -5.78 -23.18
C ARG A 69 -2.58 -4.92 -24.30
N HIS A 70 -1.61 -4.06 -24.00
CA HIS A 70 -1.14 -3.03 -24.94
C HIS A 70 0.40 -3.02 -25.09
N ASN A 71 1.12 -3.97 -24.47
CA ASN A 71 2.60 -4.03 -24.45
C ASN A 71 3.25 -2.70 -24.02
N MET A 72 2.59 -1.97 -23.10
CA MET A 72 3.07 -0.69 -22.65
C MET A 72 4.27 -0.84 -21.73
N THR A 73 5.28 0.01 -21.89
CA THR A 73 6.41 0.06 -20.97
C THR A 73 6.00 0.72 -19.67
N PRO A 74 6.40 0.18 -18.49
CA PRO A 74 5.94 0.68 -17.20
C PRO A 74 6.44 2.08 -16.86
N ASP A 75 7.68 2.44 -17.24
CA ASP A 75 8.34 3.66 -16.78
C ASP A 75 7.55 4.92 -17.13
N ALA A 76 7.14 5.07 -18.40
CA ALA A 76 6.38 6.25 -18.85
C ALA A 76 5.04 6.40 -18.10
N PHE A 77 4.38 5.29 -17.77
CA PHE A 77 3.16 5.30 -16.97
C PHE A 77 3.45 5.72 -15.53
N LEU A 78 4.44 5.09 -14.89
CA LEU A 78 4.78 5.33 -13.49
C LEU A 78 5.26 6.76 -13.26
N ASP A 79 6.13 7.29 -14.14
CA ASP A 79 6.59 8.66 -14.07
C ASP A 79 5.42 9.65 -14.21
N PHE A 80 4.53 9.39 -15.17
CA PHE A 80 3.38 10.26 -15.38
C PHE A 80 2.41 10.24 -14.20
N VAL A 81 2.01 9.07 -13.70
CA VAL A 81 0.96 8.98 -12.67
C VAL A 81 1.43 9.43 -11.29
N HIS A 82 2.71 9.30 -10.98
CA HIS A 82 3.29 9.73 -9.70
C HIS A 82 3.79 11.18 -9.71
N ASP A 83 3.75 11.89 -10.83
CA ASP A 83 4.01 13.34 -10.87
C ASP A 83 2.80 14.11 -10.30
N ILE A 84 2.60 14.01 -9.01
CA ILE A 84 1.50 14.59 -8.24
C ILE A 84 2.00 15.60 -7.20
N ASP A 85 1.11 16.50 -6.80
CA ASP A 85 1.39 17.46 -5.74
C ASP A 85 1.14 16.82 -4.37
N VAL A 86 2.22 16.61 -3.62
CA VAL A 86 2.19 16.10 -2.24
C VAL A 86 2.13 17.22 -1.18
N SER A 87 2.05 18.49 -1.58
CA SER A 87 2.04 19.64 -0.65
C SER A 87 0.82 19.66 0.28
N GLY A 88 -0.27 18.99 -0.13
CA GLY A 88 -1.46 18.79 0.71
C GLY A 88 -1.24 17.93 1.95
N LEU A 89 -0.17 17.14 1.99
CA LEU A 89 0.25 16.45 3.21
C LEU A 89 1.06 17.40 4.11
N SER A 90 0.95 17.18 5.40
CA SER A 90 1.73 17.87 6.43
C SER A 90 2.43 16.84 7.32
N PRO A 91 3.56 17.18 7.96
CA PRO A 91 4.15 16.32 8.96
C PRO A 91 3.12 15.92 10.03
N ASP A 92 3.10 14.64 10.38
CA ASP A 92 2.25 14.08 11.45
C ASP A 92 3.13 13.58 12.61
N PRO A 93 3.43 14.45 13.59
CA PRO A 93 4.28 14.08 14.73
C PRO A 93 3.71 12.92 15.54
N ALA A 94 2.38 12.83 15.67
CA ALA A 94 1.75 11.75 16.42
C ALA A 94 1.95 10.40 15.73
N LEU A 95 1.79 10.33 14.40
CA LEU A 95 2.08 9.13 13.63
C LEU A 95 3.57 8.77 13.72
N ARG A 96 4.45 9.78 13.62
CA ARG A 96 5.90 9.58 13.76
C ARG A 96 6.26 8.95 15.09
N ASP A 97 5.79 9.53 16.19
CA ASP A 97 6.09 9.05 17.55
C ASP A 97 5.57 7.61 17.75
N MET A 98 4.38 7.29 17.22
CA MET A 98 3.82 5.94 17.29
C MET A 98 4.63 4.92 16.48
N ILE A 99 5.05 5.26 15.25
CA ILE A 99 5.88 4.36 14.43
C ILE A 99 7.26 4.18 15.06
N ASP A 100 7.87 5.25 15.58
CA ASP A 100 9.18 5.20 16.22
C ASP A 100 9.17 4.31 17.48
N ALA A 101 8.09 4.38 18.28
CA ALA A 101 7.91 3.59 19.48
C ALA A 101 7.71 2.08 19.25
N LEU A 102 7.37 1.65 18.05
CA LEU A 102 7.26 0.22 17.73
C LEU A 102 8.64 -0.46 17.86
N PRO A 103 8.75 -1.62 18.51
CA PRO A 103 10.02 -2.36 18.57
C PRO A 103 10.40 -2.92 17.20
N GLY A 104 11.71 -3.05 16.94
CA GLY A 104 12.20 -3.69 15.71
C GLY A 104 12.14 -2.81 14.47
N ARG A 105 12.07 -3.43 13.29
CA ARG A 105 12.25 -2.77 11.99
C ARG A 105 10.94 -2.42 11.31
N LYS A 106 10.92 -1.33 10.56
CA LYS A 106 9.76 -0.82 9.82
C LYS A 106 10.07 -0.76 8.33
N PHE A 107 9.08 -1.12 7.50
CA PHE A 107 9.23 -1.27 6.05
C PHE A 107 7.99 -0.75 5.33
N ILE A 108 8.17 -0.33 4.07
CA ILE A 108 7.06 -0.01 3.18
C ILE A 108 6.98 -1.08 2.09
N PHE A 109 5.77 -1.58 1.82
CA PHE A 109 5.46 -2.50 0.72
C PHE A 109 4.32 -1.94 -0.12
N THR A 110 4.64 -1.37 -1.28
CA THR A 110 3.70 -0.59 -2.10
C THR A 110 3.64 -1.04 -3.56
N ASN A 111 2.49 -0.84 -4.21
CA ASN A 111 2.34 -0.93 -5.67
C ASN A 111 2.75 0.38 -6.39
N GLY A 112 3.14 1.40 -5.65
CA GLY A 112 3.75 2.62 -6.18
C GLY A 112 5.25 2.46 -6.40
N THR A 113 5.93 3.53 -6.83
CA THR A 113 7.40 3.58 -6.98
C THR A 113 8.07 3.99 -5.68
N GLN A 114 9.34 3.61 -5.51
CA GLN A 114 10.17 4.03 -4.38
C GLN A 114 10.29 5.55 -4.27
N ASP A 115 10.36 6.26 -5.42
CA ASP A 115 10.40 7.74 -5.42
C ASP A 115 9.11 8.32 -4.85
N HIS A 116 7.94 7.84 -5.31
CA HIS A 116 6.64 8.22 -4.76
C HIS A 116 6.58 7.98 -3.25
N ALA A 117 6.92 6.76 -2.80
CA ALA A 117 6.92 6.40 -1.39
C ALA A 117 7.84 7.29 -0.55
N THR A 118 9.03 7.57 -1.06
CA THR A 118 10.01 8.44 -0.38
C THR A 118 9.50 9.88 -0.27
N ARG A 119 8.89 10.44 -1.32
CA ARG A 119 8.33 11.80 -1.30
C ARG A 119 7.18 11.92 -0.30
N VAL A 120 6.27 10.94 -0.29
CA VAL A 120 5.14 10.89 0.65
C VAL A 120 5.65 10.76 2.09
N ALA A 121 6.54 9.80 2.37
CA ALA A 121 7.09 9.57 3.71
C ALA A 121 7.88 10.80 4.23
N LYS A 122 8.65 11.47 3.36
CA LYS A 122 9.33 12.73 3.70
C LYS A 122 8.33 13.83 4.05
N ARG A 123 7.24 13.93 3.31
CA ARG A 123 6.24 14.98 3.55
C ARG A 123 5.50 14.75 4.87
N LEU A 124 5.27 13.48 5.25
CA LEU A 124 4.72 13.09 6.54
C LEU A 124 5.72 13.22 7.70
N GLY A 125 7.01 13.40 7.42
CA GLY A 125 8.07 13.48 8.43
C GLY A 125 8.46 12.14 9.04
N ILE A 126 8.27 11.03 8.32
CA ILE A 126 8.49 9.65 8.81
C ILE A 126 9.50 8.85 7.98
N SER A 127 10.11 9.45 6.95
CA SER A 127 10.93 8.69 5.99
C SER A 127 12.17 8.05 6.60
N ASP A 128 12.74 8.64 7.65
CA ASP A 128 13.90 8.14 8.36
C ASP A 128 13.62 6.98 9.32
N LEU A 129 12.35 6.65 9.55
CA LEU A 129 11.91 5.53 10.39
C LEU A 129 11.88 4.20 9.63
N PHE A 130 11.84 4.23 8.30
CA PHE A 130 11.74 3.02 7.47
C PHE A 130 13.13 2.53 7.04
N HIS A 131 13.34 1.23 7.21
CA HIS A 131 14.61 0.56 6.91
C HIS A 131 14.77 0.26 5.43
N ASP A 132 13.67 -0.06 4.74
CA ASP A 132 13.66 -0.35 3.31
C ASP A 132 12.25 -0.19 2.72
N ILE A 133 12.16 -0.15 1.38
CA ILE A 133 10.93 -0.05 0.59
C ILE A 133 10.96 -1.15 -0.47
N PHE A 134 9.93 -2.02 -0.48
CA PHE A 134 9.67 -2.94 -1.59
C PHE A 134 8.56 -2.33 -2.45
N ASP A 135 8.93 -1.90 -3.63
CA ASP A 135 8.09 -1.17 -4.57
C ASP A 135 7.73 -2.00 -5.80
N ILE A 136 6.93 -1.45 -6.70
CA ILE A 136 6.51 -2.13 -7.93
C ILE A 136 7.68 -2.49 -8.85
N VAL A 137 8.79 -1.75 -8.82
CA VAL A 137 10.00 -2.03 -9.60
C VAL A 137 10.75 -3.22 -9.00
N SER A 138 10.94 -3.25 -7.69
CA SER A 138 11.51 -4.38 -6.93
C SER A 138 10.72 -5.66 -7.18
N ALA A 139 9.40 -5.55 -7.34
CA ALA A 139 8.49 -6.64 -7.67
C ALA A 139 8.50 -7.02 -9.17
N ASN A 140 9.42 -6.50 -9.99
CA ASN A 140 9.43 -6.69 -11.44
C ASN A 140 8.06 -6.39 -12.10
N TYR A 141 7.40 -5.35 -11.63
CA TYR A 141 6.08 -4.89 -12.08
C TYR A 141 4.93 -5.87 -11.85
N VAL A 142 5.16 -6.88 -11.02
CA VAL A 142 4.10 -7.79 -10.54
C VAL A 142 3.46 -7.17 -9.30
N PRO A 143 2.17 -6.78 -9.33
CA PRO A 143 1.56 -6.05 -8.22
C PRO A 143 1.03 -6.96 -7.11
N LYS A 144 0.83 -6.41 -5.91
CA LYS A 144 -0.13 -6.97 -4.94
C LYS A 144 -1.51 -7.08 -5.60
N PRO A 145 -2.28 -8.13 -5.38
CA PRO A 145 -2.12 -9.24 -4.44
C PRO A 145 -1.43 -10.50 -5.00
N ASN A 146 -0.60 -10.41 -6.03
CA ASN A 146 0.07 -11.62 -6.54
C ASN A 146 0.93 -12.26 -5.44
N ALA A 147 0.61 -13.53 -5.12
CA ALA A 147 1.23 -14.24 -4.00
C ALA A 147 2.76 -14.40 -4.13
N GLN A 148 3.28 -14.33 -5.36
CA GLN A 148 4.70 -14.57 -5.68
C GLN A 148 5.62 -13.49 -5.10
N ILE A 149 5.15 -12.24 -5.03
CA ILE A 149 5.97 -11.11 -4.58
C ILE A 149 6.13 -11.01 -3.05
N TYR A 150 5.28 -11.69 -2.27
CA TYR A 150 5.36 -11.61 -0.81
C TYR A 150 6.58 -12.33 -0.23
N PRO A 151 6.95 -13.57 -0.69
CA PRO A 151 8.23 -14.17 -0.34
C PRO A 151 9.43 -13.32 -0.77
N ASP A 152 9.37 -12.67 -1.94
CA ASP A 152 10.46 -11.81 -2.42
C ASP A 152 10.63 -10.58 -1.52
N MET A 153 9.53 -9.96 -1.10
CA MET A 153 9.51 -8.87 -0.12
C MET A 153 10.10 -9.31 1.22
N LEU A 154 9.69 -10.48 1.76
CA LEU A 154 10.23 -11.02 3.00
C LEU A 154 11.74 -11.26 2.89
N ALA A 155 12.19 -11.80 1.75
CA ALA A 155 13.61 -12.06 1.48
C ALA A 155 14.42 -10.77 1.38
N GLN A 156 13.93 -9.76 0.64
CA GLN A 156 14.60 -8.46 0.54
C GLN A 156 14.74 -7.80 1.91
N PHE A 157 13.69 -7.80 2.71
CA PHE A 157 13.72 -7.21 4.05
C PHE A 157 14.50 -8.05 5.07
N GLY A 158 14.76 -9.32 4.78
CA GLY A 158 15.39 -10.26 5.70
C GLY A 158 14.57 -10.43 6.98
N ILE A 159 13.25 -10.65 6.83
CA ILE A 159 12.30 -10.81 7.93
C ILE A 159 11.55 -12.15 7.85
N GLU A 160 11.07 -12.61 9.00
CA GLU A 160 10.27 -13.82 9.13
C GLU A 160 8.78 -13.47 9.15
N ALA A 161 7.98 -14.15 8.31
CA ALA A 161 6.55 -13.90 8.22
C ALA A 161 5.83 -14.02 9.57
N GLY A 162 6.13 -15.07 10.36
CA GLY A 162 5.50 -15.30 11.65
C GLY A 162 5.84 -14.26 12.74
N ARG A 163 6.84 -13.40 12.48
CA ARG A 163 7.26 -12.29 13.35
C ARG A 163 7.03 -10.93 12.71
N SER A 164 6.18 -10.88 11.68
CA SER A 164 5.88 -9.64 10.98
C SER A 164 4.38 -9.35 10.92
N ALA A 165 4.03 -8.06 10.91
CA ALA A 165 2.68 -7.57 10.73
C ALA A 165 2.57 -6.75 9.45
N PHE A 166 1.49 -6.92 8.68
CA PHE A 166 1.23 -6.18 7.45
C PHE A 166 -0.05 -5.35 7.57
N PHE A 167 0.10 -4.04 7.37
CA PHE A 167 -0.96 -3.03 7.43
C PHE A 167 -1.33 -2.58 6.02
N GLU A 168 -2.62 -2.66 5.67
CA GLU A 168 -3.11 -2.49 4.30
C GLU A 168 -4.54 -1.94 4.30
N ASP A 169 -4.89 -1.09 3.34
CA ASP A 169 -6.26 -0.55 3.16
C ASP A 169 -7.13 -1.40 2.22
N MET A 170 -6.50 -2.17 1.31
CA MET A 170 -7.19 -3.05 0.37
C MET A 170 -7.22 -4.50 0.89
N ALA A 171 -8.39 -4.98 1.32
CA ALA A 171 -8.56 -6.32 1.87
C ALA A 171 -7.98 -7.43 0.97
N ARG A 172 -8.11 -7.30 -0.37
CA ARG A 172 -7.58 -8.26 -1.35
C ARG A 172 -6.07 -8.49 -1.28
N ASN A 173 -5.31 -7.58 -0.69
CA ASN A 173 -3.86 -7.70 -0.56
C ASN A 173 -3.42 -8.47 0.69
N LEU A 174 -4.34 -8.79 1.61
CA LEU A 174 -4.02 -9.50 2.86
C LEU A 174 -3.93 -11.04 2.75
N PRO A 175 -4.72 -11.74 1.90
CA PRO A 175 -4.68 -13.19 1.83
C PRO A 175 -3.29 -13.79 1.60
N PRO A 176 -2.43 -13.28 0.70
CA PRO A 176 -1.10 -13.87 0.51
C PRO A 176 -0.19 -13.69 1.73
N ALA A 177 -0.25 -12.52 2.39
CA ALA A 177 0.50 -12.28 3.63
C ALA A 177 0.06 -13.22 4.75
N ARG A 178 -1.26 -13.39 4.91
CA ARG A 178 -1.84 -14.31 5.89
C ARG A 178 -1.44 -15.76 5.64
N ALA A 179 -1.42 -16.19 4.38
CA ALA A 179 -1.02 -17.55 3.99
C ALA A 179 0.46 -17.86 4.33
N LEU A 180 1.32 -16.85 4.36
CA LEU A 180 2.72 -16.97 4.79
C LEU A 180 2.89 -16.92 6.31
N GLY A 181 1.83 -16.56 7.06
CA GLY A 181 1.87 -16.49 8.52
C GLY A 181 2.08 -15.09 9.10
N MET A 182 2.05 -14.03 8.27
CA MET A 182 2.08 -12.65 8.76
C MET A 182 0.81 -12.33 9.57
N THR A 183 0.92 -11.49 10.58
CA THR A 183 -0.24 -10.86 11.22
C THR A 183 -0.80 -9.79 10.29
N THR A 184 -2.08 -9.88 9.96
CA THR A 184 -2.72 -8.99 8.96
C THR A 184 -3.64 -7.99 9.61
N VAL A 185 -3.52 -6.72 9.17
CA VAL A 185 -4.31 -5.60 9.69
C VAL A 185 -4.97 -4.87 8.52
N LEU A 186 -6.30 -4.88 8.48
CA LEU A 186 -7.05 -4.06 7.53
C LEU A 186 -7.34 -2.69 8.12
N LEU A 187 -6.91 -1.65 7.39
CA LEU A 187 -7.16 -0.25 7.74
C LEU A 187 -8.24 0.31 6.83
N ARG A 188 -9.46 0.42 7.34
CA ARG A 188 -10.58 0.94 6.55
C ARG A 188 -11.66 1.51 7.44
N GLU A 189 -12.09 2.74 7.13
CA GLU A 189 -13.29 3.32 7.70
C GLU A 189 -14.52 2.45 7.34
N PRO A 190 -15.50 2.28 8.26
CA PRO A 190 -16.61 1.34 8.08
C PRO A 190 -17.41 1.50 6.78
N ASP A 191 -17.56 2.73 6.27
CA ASP A 191 -18.36 3.05 5.09
C ASP A 191 -17.52 3.24 3.81
N THR A 192 -16.22 2.93 3.85
CA THR A 192 -15.36 3.07 2.67
C THR A 192 -15.59 1.89 1.71
N PRO A 193 -15.86 2.15 0.42
CA PRO A 193 -16.02 1.09 -0.57
C PRO A 193 -14.77 0.22 -0.68
N ASP A 194 -14.96 -1.09 -0.81
CA ASP A 194 -13.87 -2.01 -1.12
C ASP A 194 -13.65 -2.05 -2.64
N TYR A 195 -12.68 -1.30 -3.12
CA TYR A 195 -12.33 -1.25 -4.54
C TYR A 195 -11.72 -2.55 -5.06
N GLY A 196 -11.29 -3.45 -4.17
CA GLY A 196 -10.70 -4.74 -4.50
C GLY A 196 -11.71 -5.88 -4.62
N GLY A 197 -12.98 -5.63 -4.26
CA GLY A 197 -14.02 -6.64 -4.14
C GLY A 197 -14.00 -7.38 -2.80
N PRO A 198 -15.05 -8.11 -2.48
CA PRO A 198 -15.22 -8.77 -1.19
C PRO A 198 -14.15 -9.85 -0.98
N VAL A 199 -13.45 -9.76 0.14
CA VAL A 199 -12.54 -10.78 0.66
C VAL A 199 -13.09 -11.26 1.98
N GLY A 200 -13.04 -12.57 2.24
CA GLY A 200 -13.49 -13.11 3.51
C GLY A 200 -12.64 -12.63 4.69
N ASP A 201 -13.28 -12.45 5.84
CA ASP A 201 -12.62 -11.96 7.07
C ASP A 201 -11.57 -12.94 7.64
N GLU A 202 -11.54 -14.20 7.17
CA GLU A 202 -10.58 -15.22 7.59
C GLU A 202 -9.12 -14.87 7.31
N HIS A 203 -8.89 -13.90 6.42
CA HIS A 203 -7.55 -13.40 6.07
C HIS A 203 -7.15 -12.14 6.84
N ILE A 204 -7.99 -11.68 7.77
CA ILE A 204 -7.81 -10.43 8.50
C ILE A 204 -7.76 -10.72 10.00
N ASP A 205 -6.61 -10.52 10.63
CA ASP A 205 -6.47 -10.72 12.07
C ASP A 205 -7.02 -9.54 12.88
N HIS A 206 -6.88 -8.32 12.34
CA HIS A 206 -7.32 -7.09 13.02
C HIS A 206 -7.90 -6.08 12.04
N HIS A 207 -8.92 -5.34 12.51
CA HIS A 207 -9.50 -4.21 11.82
C HIS A 207 -9.27 -2.92 12.61
N ALA A 208 -9.03 -1.82 11.90
CA ALA A 208 -9.02 -0.48 12.46
C ALA A 208 -9.44 0.55 11.39
N PRO A 209 -10.01 1.69 11.78
CA PRO A 209 -10.37 2.73 10.80
C PRO A 209 -9.14 3.37 10.16
N ASN A 210 -8.02 3.49 10.90
CA ASN A 210 -6.78 4.09 10.43
C ASN A 210 -5.57 3.57 11.21
N VAL A 211 -4.37 3.88 10.70
CA VAL A 211 -3.11 3.40 11.27
C VAL A 211 -2.87 3.89 12.69
N LYS A 212 -3.24 5.14 13.04
CA LYS A 212 -2.99 5.68 14.38
C LYS A 212 -3.80 4.96 15.45
N GLU A 213 -5.05 4.61 15.16
CA GLU A 213 -5.89 3.88 16.12
C GLU A 213 -5.36 2.47 16.42
N ILE A 214 -4.90 1.75 15.40
CA ILE A 214 -4.33 0.43 15.66
C ILE A 214 -2.97 0.52 16.35
N LEU A 215 -2.12 1.48 15.97
CA LEU A 215 -0.82 1.67 16.63
C LEU A 215 -0.99 2.05 18.09
N ALA A 216 -1.95 2.90 18.46
CA ALA A 216 -2.23 3.21 19.86
C ALA A 216 -2.59 1.95 20.65
N ARG A 217 -3.49 1.10 20.13
CA ARG A 217 -3.86 -0.18 20.79
C ARG A 217 -2.69 -1.15 20.89
N ILE A 218 -1.80 -1.18 19.88
CA ILE A 218 -0.60 -2.02 19.91
C ILE A 218 0.35 -1.53 20.98
N LEU A 219 0.66 -0.23 21.01
CA LEU A 219 1.59 0.36 21.97
C LEU A 219 1.09 0.23 23.41
N ASP A 220 -0.20 0.43 23.66
CA ASP A 220 -0.80 0.19 24.98
C ASP A 220 -0.62 -1.27 25.43
N HIS A 221 -0.75 -2.22 24.51
CA HIS A 221 -0.55 -3.64 24.79
C HIS A 221 0.92 -4.00 25.05
N LEU A 222 1.85 -3.41 24.31
CA LEU A 222 3.29 -3.68 24.46
C LEU A 222 3.92 -2.97 25.66
N GLY A 223 3.33 -1.88 26.13
CA GLY A 223 3.81 -1.08 27.26
C GLY A 223 3.26 -1.49 28.63
N GLY A 224 2.27 -2.37 28.70
CA GLY A 224 1.68 -2.92 29.93
C GLY A 224 2.25 -4.26 30.28
#